data_4b025c97af343b83fb9f848fd0cbe293
#
_entry.id   4b025c97af343b83fb9f848fd0cbe293
#
_cell.length_a   1.000
_cell.length_b   1.000
_cell.length_c   1.000
_cell.angle_alpha   90.00
_cell.angle_beta   90.00
_cell.angle_gamma   90.00
#
_symmetry.space_group_name_H-M   'P 1'
#
loop_
_entity.id
_entity.type
_entity.pdbx_description
1 polymer ?
#
loop_
_entity_poly.entity_id
_entity_poly.type
_entity_poly.pdbx_seq_one_letter_code
_entity_poly.pdbx_strand_id
1 'polypeptide(L)'
;MKNKRFLFIFALICITIFCIIYYIFLKFGNNNSKEKIVDEILNSFNVYEADVTVTVYSNKNTNNYYMHQIVNHKVSRCIINEPEDINGLNIELNNGKLFIKNEKYNIEKVYENYSEVLNNSLFLNTFSDDCINNGYKLKESEENEVNNNENKDEIIIETILENNKNTYIKYKELYVDINNRIPKKLIIKDDKQKIYTSIIYNNVKIK
;
A
#
# COMPACT_ATOMS: atom_id res chain seq x y z
N MET A 1 15.32 61.05 15.03
CA MET A 1 16.05 59.78 14.73
C MET A 1 15.44 58.49 15.30
N LYS A 2 14.75 58.53 16.45
CA LYS A 2 14.11 57.33 17.07
C LYS A 2 13.04 56.65 16.17
N ASN A 3 12.20 57.42 15.47
CA ASN A 3 11.12 56.87 14.65
C ASN A 3 11.61 56.06 13.43
N LYS A 4 12.74 56.43 12.81
CA LYS A 4 13.28 55.70 11.66
C LYS A 4 13.80 54.30 12.04
N ARG A 5 14.45 54.18 13.21
CA ARG A 5 14.92 52.88 13.73
C ARG A 5 13.73 51.95 14.08
N PHE A 6 12.71 52.49 14.69
CA PHE A 6 11.48 51.73 15.00
C PHE A 6 10.78 51.23 13.72
N LEU A 7 10.67 52.07 12.71
CA LEU A 7 10.05 51.69 11.42
C LEU A 7 10.88 50.60 10.71
N PHE A 8 12.22 50.68 10.80
CA PHE A 8 13.11 49.67 10.22
C PHE A 8 12.95 48.28 10.91
N ILE A 9 12.91 48.26 12.25
CA ILE A 9 12.71 47.03 13.03
C ILE A 9 11.34 46.43 12.75
N PHE A 10 10.30 47.24 12.67
CA PHE A 10 8.94 46.79 12.34
C PHE A 10 8.87 46.17 10.93
N ALA A 11 9.51 46.80 9.92
CA ALA A 11 9.59 46.24 8.57
C ALA A 11 10.31 44.89 8.55
N LEU A 12 11.37 44.72 9.31
CA LEU A 12 12.15 43.50 9.40
C LEU A 12 11.33 42.34 10.02
N ILE A 13 10.53 42.66 11.07
CA ILE A 13 9.63 41.71 11.70
C ILE A 13 8.52 41.28 10.69
N CYS A 14 7.96 42.21 9.94
CA CYS A 14 6.95 41.88 8.92
C CYS A 14 7.50 40.96 7.83
N ILE A 15 8.73 41.21 7.36
CA ILE A 15 9.39 40.33 6.35
C ILE A 15 9.62 38.94 6.90
N THR A 16 10.07 38.79 8.14
CA THR A 16 10.30 37.48 8.75
C THR A 16 9.02 36.69 8.91
N ILE A 17 7.95 37.35 9.35
CA ILE A 17 6.61 36.71 9.44
C ILE A 17 6.12 36.29 8.06
N PHE A 18 6.28 37.12 7.04
CA PHE A 18 5.89 36.79 5.67
C PHE A 18 6.67 35.60 5.11
N CYS A 19 7.99 35.52 5.36
CA CYS A 19 8.82 34.38 4.96
C CYS A 19 8.39 33.08 5.67
N ILE A 20 8.02 33.15 6.95
CA ILE A 20 7.53 31.99 7.70
C ILE A 20 6.19 31.49 7.14
N ILE A 21 5.24 32.42 6.90
CA ILE A 21 3.92 32.08 6.30
C ILE A 21 4.11 31.49 4.91
N TYR A 22 4.98 32.07 4.07
CA TYR A 22 5.28 31.57 2.74
C TYR A 22 5.89 30.16 2.78
N TYR A 23 6.84 29.91 3.69
CA TYR A 23 7.42 28.59 3.91
C TYR A 23 6.37 27.56 4.34
N ILE A 24 5.50 27.91 5.27
CA ILE A 24 4.39 27.07 5.72
C ILE A 24 3.46 26.75 4.54
N PHE A 25 3.09 27.77 3.75
CA PHE A 25 2.22 27.60 2.59
C PHE A 25 2.83 26.67 1.53
N LEU A 26 4.11 26.78 1.23
CA LEU A 26 4.81 25.88 0.30
C LEU A 26 4.82 24.45 0.83
N LYS A 27 5.07 24.26 2.12
CA LYS A 27 5.11 22.92 2.73
C LYS A 27 3.72 22.26 2.76
N PHE A 28 2.69 22.99 3.16
CA PHE A 28 1.32 22.46 3.22
C PHE A 28 0.70 22.30 1.83
N GLY A 29 0.95 23.22 0.89
CA GLY A 29 0.45 23.11 -0.49
C GLY A 29 0.98 21.88 -1.22
N ASN A 30 2.25 21.51 -0.98
CA ASN A 30 2.86 20.35 -1.62
C ASN A 30 2.35 19.02 -1.03
N ASN A 31 2.08 18.97 0.28
CA ASN A 31 1.52 17.78 0.92
C ASN A 31 0.08 17.50 0.46
N ASN A 32 -0.77 18.51 0.39
CA ASN A 32 -2.15 18.36 -0.09
C ASN A 32 -2.23 17.82 -1.53
N SER A 33 -1.27 18.17 -2.39
CA SER A 33 -1.24 17.66 -3.75
C SER A 33 -0.83 16.18 -3.81
N LYS A 34 0.15 15.76 -2.99
CA LYS A 34 0.58 14.36 -2.89
C LYS A 34 -0.52 13.48 -2.31
N GLU A 35 -1.17 13.91 -1.22
CA GLU A 35 -2.29 13.19 -0.60
C GLU A 35 -3.43 12.95 -1.60
N LYS A 36 -3.82 13.97 -2.36
CA LYS A 36 -4.84 13.82 -3.39
C LYS A 36 -4.48 12.78 -4.45
N ILE A 37 -3.23 12.77 -4.91
CA ILE A 37 -2.75 11.75 -5.86
C ILE A 37 -2.81 10.37 -5.25
N VAL A 38 -2.43 10.23 -3.98
CA VAL A 38 -2.49 8.95 -3.25
C VAL A 38 -3.92 8.47 -3.11
N ASP A 39 -4.86 9.33 -2.78
CA ASP A 39 -6.28 8.97 -2.70
C ASP A 39 -6.83 8.49 -4.06
N GLU A 40 -6.42 9.14 -5.17
CA GLU A 40 -6.76 8.66 -6.52
C GLU A 40 -6.16 7.28 -6.82
N ILE A 41 -4.90 7.02 -6.41
CA ILE A 41 -4.24 5.73 -6.56
C ILE A 41 -4.96 4.65 -5.74
N LEU A 42 -5.24 4.90 -4.47
CA LEU A 42 -5.94 3.96 -3.59
C LEU A 42 -7.33 3.60 -4.16
N ASN A 43 -8.07 4.58 -4.66
CA ASN A 43 -9.37 4.35 -5.29
C ASN A 43 -9.28 3.51 -6.58
N SER A 44 -8.18 3.61 -7.31
CA SER A 44 -7.97 2.85 -8.55
C SER A 44 -7.79 1.35 -8.30
N PHE A 45 -7.43 0.93 -7.09
CA PHE A 45 -7.21 -0.47 -6.75
C PHE A 45 -8.49 -1.32 -6.63
N ASN A 46 -9.65 -0.73 -6.85
CA ASN A 46 -10.91 -1.46 -6.88
C ASN A 46 -11.11 -2.31 -8.14
N VAL A 47 -10.36 -2.02 -9.22
CA VAL A 47 -10.42 -2.80 -10.46
C VAL A 47 -9.01 -2.92 -11.04
N TYR A 48 -8.39 -4.06 -10.85
CA TYR A 48 -7.05 -4.31 -11.40
C TYR A 48 -6.82 -5.78 -11.71
N GLU A 49 -5.79 -6.04 -12.49
CA GLU A 49 -5.23 -7.34 -12.82
C GLU A 49 -3.71 -7.26 -12.69
N ALA A 50 -3.09 -8.23 -12.05
CA ALA A 50 -1.64 -8.25 -11.86
C ALA A 50 -1.10 -9.68 -11.71
N ASP A 51 0.11 -9.89 -12.19
CA ASP A 51 0.92 -11.04 -11.81
C ASP A 51 1.69 -10.67 -10.55
N VAL A 52 1.68 -11.52 -9.53
CA VAL A 52 2.34 -11.23 -8.25
C VAL A 52 3.24 -12.37 -7.80
N THR A 53 4.34 -11.99 -7.18
CA THR A 53 5.20 -12.90 -6.43
C THR A 53 4.98 -12.65 -4.95
N VAL A 54 4.45 -13.62 -4.24
CA VAL A 54 4.19 -13.56 -2.80
C VAL A 54 5.22 -14.38 -2.06
N THR A 55 5.98 -13.74 -1.18
CA THR A 55 6.93 -14.40 -0.29
C THR A 55 6.39 -14.35 1.14
N VAL A 56 6.16 -15.51 1.73
CA VAL A 56 5.71 -15.64 3.13
C VAL A 56 6.87 -16.10 3.98
N TYR A 57 7.18 -15.32 5.01
CA TYR A 57 8.28 -15.61 5.95
C TYR A 57 7.71 -16.24 7.22
N SER A 58 8.20 -17.42 7.57
CA SER A 58 7.95 -18.06 8.86
C SER A 58 9.24 -18.16 9.67
N ASN A 59 9.14 -18.65 10.90
CA ASN A 59 10.34 -18.85 11.74
C ASN A 59 11.27 -19.95 11.22
N LYS A 60 10.78 -20.84 10.37
CA LYS A 60 11.53 -22.02 9.90
C LYS A 60 11.74 -22.03 8.38
N ASN A 61 10.79 -21.47 7.63
CA ASN A 61 10.78 -21.58 6.17
C ASN A 61 10.40 -20.24 5.53
N THR A 62 10.86 -20.07 4.30
CA THR A 62 10.39 -19.03 3.39
C THR A 62 9.71 -19.71 2.21
N ASN A 63 8.47 -19.35 1.93
CA ASN A 63 7.70 -19.91 0.82
C ASN A 63 7.40 -18.83 -0.21
N ASN A 64 7.58 -19.17 -1.47
CA ASN A 64 7.28 -18.28 -2.60
C ASN A 64 6.10 -18.84 -3.39
N TYR A 65 5.20 -17.93 -3.80
CA TYR A 65 4.04 -18.24 -4.62
C TYR A 65 3.99 -17.27 -5.79
N TYR A 66 3.80 -17.79 -7.00
CA TYR A 66 3.46 -16.99 -8.17
C TYR A 66 1.98 -17.08 -8.41
N MET A 67 1.32 -15.92 -8.48
CA MET A 67 -0.14 -15.86 -8.59
C MET A 67 -0.54 -14.83 -9.64
N HIS A 68 -1.69 -15.08 -10.24
CA HIS A 68 -2.40 -14.10 -11.03
C HIS A 68 -3.58 -13.56 -10.23
N GLN A 69 -3.62 -12.25 -9.99
CA GLN A 69 -4.69 -11.58 -9.25
C GLN A 69 -5.62 -10.84 -10.18
N ILE A 70 -6.92 -10.96 -9.94
CA ILE A 70 -7.97 -10.23 -10.63
C ILE A 70 -8.91 -9.66 -9.56
N VAL A 71 -9.03 -8.35 -9.53
CA VAL A 71 -9.96 -7.65 -8.63
C VAL A 71 -10.96 -6.86 -9.47
N ASN A 72 -12.24 -7.02 -9.15
CA ASN A 72 -13.33 -6.29 -9.76
C ASN A 72 -14.35 -5.92 -8.68
N HIS A 73 -14.17 -4.75 -8.10
CA HIS A 73 -14.97 -4.23 -6.98
C HIS A 73 -15.08 -5.24 -5.82
N LYS A 74 -16.20 -5.95 -5.72
CA LYS A 74 -16.52 -6.87 -4.61
C LYS A 74 -15.93 -8.27 -4.78
N VAL A 75 -15.35 -8.56 -5.93
CA VAL A 75 -14.77 -9.87 -6.23
C VAL A 75 -13.26 -9.73 -6.27
N SER A 76 -12.58 -10.46 -5.41
CA SER A 76 -11.12 -10.59 -5.41
C SER A 76 -10.77 -12.04 -5.65
N ARG A 77 -10.02 -12.31 -6.72
CA ARG A 77 -9.62 -13.67 -7.13
C ARG A 77 -8.12 -13.75 -7.26
N CYS A 78 -7.54 -14.85 -6.82
CA CYS A 78 -6.18 -15.23 -7.19
C CYS A 78 -6.11 -16.66 -7.69
N ILE A 79 -5.29 -16.88 -8.71
CA ILE A 79 -4.98 -18.18 -9.28
C ILE A 79 -3.51 -18.44 -9.01
N ILE A 80 -3.21 -19.53 -8.33
CA ILE A 80 -1.83 -19.89 -8.00
C ILE A 80 -1.22 -20.65 -9.19
N ASN A 81 -0.11 -20.13 -9.71
CA ASN A 81 0.64 -20.72 -10.81
C ASN A 81 1.83 -21.56 -10.31
N GLU A 82 2.42 -21.17 -9.17
CA GLU A 82 3.49 -21.91 -8.49
C GLU A 82 3.33 -21.83 -6.98
N PRO A 83 3.74 -22.85 -6.22
CA PRO A 83 4.41 -24.08 -6.64
C PRO A 83 3.49 -25.11 -7.32
N GLU A 84 4.10 -26.11 -7.99
CA GLU A 84 3.38 -27.09 -8.82
C GLU A 84 2.34 -27.89 -8.03
N ASP A 85 2.60 -28.17 -6.75
CA ASP A 85 1.71 -28.95 -5.87
C ASP A 85 0.32 -28.31 -5.71
N ILE A 86 0.20 -26.99 -5.86
CA ILE A 86 -1.03 -26.22 -5.74
C ILE A 86 -1.34 -25.40 -7.00
N ASN A 87 -0.67 -25.70 -8.10
CA ASN A 87 -0.92 -25.03 -9.37
C ASN A 87 -2.38 -25.19 -9.79
N GLY A 88 -2.97 -24.10 -10.29
CA GLY A 88 -4.38 -24.03 -10.66
C GLY A 88 -5.34 -23.87 -9.46
N LEU A 89 -4.82 -23.71 -8.24
CA LEU A 89 -5.68 -23.39 -7.11
C LEU A 89 -6.24 -21.97 -7.29
N ASN A 90 -7.55 -21.91 -7.45
CA ASN A 90 -8.31 -20.67 -7.59
C ASN A 90 -8.96 -20.34 -6.25
N ILE A 91 -8.66 -19.19 -5.72
CA ILE A 91 -9.21 -18.65 -4.47
C ILE A 91 -9.97 -17.37 -4.83
N GLU A 92 -11.27 -17.36 -4.60
CA GLU A 92 -12.12 -16.21 -4.87
C GLU A 92 -12.86 -15.80 -3.62
N LEU A 93 -12.77 -14.52 -3.30
CA LEU A 93 -13.58 -13.87 -2.28
C LEU A 93 -14.67 -13.06 -2.97
N ASN A 94 -15.93 -13.36 -2.65
CA ASN A 94 -17.08 -12.73 -3.26
C ASN A 94 -18.21 -12.59 -2.24
N ASN A 95 -18.61 -11.36 -1.93
CA ASN A 95 -19.69 -11.04 -0.98
C ASN A 95 -19.57 -11.78 0.37
N GLY A 96 -18.36 -11.83 0.95
CA GLY A 96 -18.10 -12.49 2.24
C GLY A 96 -18.06 -14.01 2.19
N LYS A 97 -18.12 -14.61 1.00
CA LYS A 97 -17.95 -16.04 0.78
C LYS A 97 -16.57 -16.29 0.20
N LEU A 98 -15.90 -17.32 0.68
CA LEU A 98 -14.62 -17.78 0.15
C LEU A 98 -14.86 -19.06 -0.67
N PHE A 99 -14.51 -19.00 -1.95
CA PHE A 99 -14.54 -20.13 -2.87
C PHE A 99 -13.10 -20.61 -3.07
N ILE A 100 -12.90 -21.91 -2.91
CA ILE A 100 -11.60 -22.56 -3.18
C ILE A 100 -11.87 -23.66 -4.19
N LYS A 101 -11.24 -23.57 -5.38
CA LYS A 101 -11.39 -24.55 -6.45
C LYS A 101 -10.04 -24.94 -7.03
N ASN A 102 -9.85 -26.24 -7.25
CA ASN A 102 -8.76 -26.77 -8.04
C ASN A 102 -9.27 -27.93 -8.90
N GLU A 103 -9.36 -27.73 -10.20
CA GLU A 103 -9.89 -28.73 -11.14
C GLU A 103 -8.98 -29.95 -11.24
N LYS A 104 -7.66 -29.75 -11.20
CA LYS A 104 -6.67 -30.85 -11.28
C LYS A 104 -6.86 -31.88 -10.17
N TYR A 105 -7.22 -31.42 -8.98
CA TYR A 105 -7.40 -32.27 -7.80
C TYR A 105 -8.85 -32.50 -7.43
N ASN A 106 -9.80 -32.05 -8.25
CA ASN A 106 -11.24 -32.12 -7.99
C ASN A 106 -11.62 -31.55 -6.61
N ILE A 107 -11.00 -30.43 -6.25
CA ILE A 107 -11.29 -29.71 -5.00
C ILE A 107 -12.27 -28.59 -5.32
N GLU A 108 -13.38 -28.57 -4.60
CA GLU A 108 -14.32 -27.46 -4.60
C GLU A 108 -14.86 -27.28 -3.18
N LYS A 109 -14.64 -26.10 -2.59
CA LYS A 109 -15.12 -25.75 -1.25
C LYS A 109 -15.62 -24.33 -1.22
N VAL A 110 -16.72 -24.14 -0.48
CA VAL A 110 -17.29 -22.82 -0.22
C VAL A 110 -17.38 -22.63 1.29
N TYR A 111 -16.85 -21.52 1.77
CA TYR A 111 -16.97 -21.11 3.17
C TYR A 111 -17.88 -19.91 3.23
N GLU A 112 -19.01 -20.08 3.90
CA GLU A 112 -19.97 -19.00 4.18
C GLU A 112 -19.48 -18.16 5.36
N ASN A 113 -19.79 -16.87 5.35
CA ASN A 113 -19.44 -15.94 6.42
C ASN A 113 -17.94 -15.95 6.77
N TYR A 114 -17.11 -16.04 5.75
CA TYR A 114 -15.68 -16.00 5.91
C TYR A 114 -15.28 -14.63 6.46
N SER A 115 -14.90 -14.60 7.74
CA SER A 115 -14.39 -13.39 8.35
C SER A 115 -13.00 -13.10 7.78
N GLU A 116 -12.87 -11.98 7.19
CA GLU A 116 -11.87 -11.43 6.27
C GLU A 116 -10.39 -11.51 6.70
N VAL A 117 -10.04 -12.24 7.73
CA VAL A 117 -8.82 -12.01 8.53
C VAL A 117 -7.52 -12.48 7.87
N LEU A 118 -7.51 -13.43 6.95
CA LEU A 118 -6.24 -14.00 6.48
C LEU A 118 -5.90 -13.76 5.01
N ASN A 119 -6.87 -13.79 4.11
CA ASN A 119 -6.58 -13.75 2.68
C ASN A 119 -6.77 -12.37 2.04
N ASN A 120 -7.52 -11.47 2.66
CA ASN A 120 -7.72 -10.11 2.16
C ASN A 120 -6.44 -9.26 2.20
N SER A 121 -5.48 -9.64 3.03
CA SER A 121 -4.21 -8.90 3.15
C SER A 121 -3.37 -8.90 1.87
N LEU A 122 -3.63 -9.81 0.94
CA LEU A 122 -2.85 -9.97 -0.29
C LEU A 122 -3.29 -9.05 -1.42
N PHE A 123 -4.47 -8.44 -1.34
CA PHE A 123 -5.05 -7.65 -2.41
C PHE A 123 -4.91 -6.14 -2.17
N LEU A 124 -4.69 -5.39 -3.25
CA LEU A 124 -4.54 -3.92 -3.17
C LEU A 124 -5.83 -3.22 -2.73
N ASN A 125 -7.01 -3.70 -3.14
CA ASN A 125 -8.28 -3.14 -2.68
C ASN A 125 -8.42 -3.24 -1.16
N THR A 126 -8.00 -4.35 -0.56
CA THR A 126 -7.99 -4.48 0.90
C THR A 126 -7.01 -3.53 1.57
N PHE A 127 -5.83 -3.31 0.96
CA PHE A 127 -4.91 -2.29 1.45
C PHE A 127 -5.53 -0.90 1.39
N SER A 128 -6.25 -0.58 0.30
CA SER A 128 -6.99 0.67 0.17
C SER A 128 -8.04 0.83 1.27
N ASP A 129 -8.86 -0.20 1.51
CA ASP A 129 -9.85 -0.21 2.58
C ASP A 129 -9.22 0.00 3.97
N ASP A 130 -8.06 -0.63 4.20
CA ASP A 130 -7.30 -0.43 5.45
C ASP A 130 -6.83 1.02 5.62
N CYS A 131 -6.34 1.65 4.54
CA CYS A 131 -5.95 3.06 4.55
C CYS A 131 -7.15 3.98 4.84
N ILE A 132 -8.30 3.71 4.23
CA ILE A 132 -9.53 4.50 4.45
C ILE A 132 -10.02 4.36 5.89
N ASN A 133 -9.99 3.15 6.45
CA ASN A 133 -10.54 2.86 7.77
C ASN A 133 -9.62 3.26 8.93
N ASN A 134 -8.30 3.18 8.76
CA ASN A 134 -7.31 3.42 9.82
C ASN A 134 -6.44 4.66 9.58
N GLY A 135 -6.57 5.31 8.42
CA GLY A 135 -5.66 6.36 7.97
C GLY A 135 -4.34 5.81 7.44
N TYR A 136 -3.56 6.69 6.85
CA TYR A 136 -2.24 6.35 6.33
C TYR A 136 -1.22 7.47 6.56
N LYS A 137 0.06 7.13 6.43
CA LYS A 137 1.18 8.06 6.44
C LYS A 137 1.99 7.88 5.16
N LEU A 138 2.52 8.99 4.65
CA LEU A 138 3.43 8.99 3.51
C LEU A 138 4.87 9.05 4.01
N LYS A 139 5.72 8.18 3.48
CA LYS A 139 7.17 8.17 3.69
C LYS A 139 7.86 8.27 2.33
N GLU A 140 8.97 8.94 2.29
CA GLU A 140 9.86 8.92 1.13
C GLU A 140 10.74 7.66 1.22
N SER A 141 11.04 7.04 0.09
CA SER A 141 11.91 5.87 0.07
C SER A 141 13.34 6.27 0.40
N GLU A 142 13.93 5.66 1.44
CA GLU A 142 15.31 5.93 1.86
C GLU A 142 16.36 5.45 0.84
N GLU A 143 15.98 4.60 -0.13
CA GLU A 143 16.88 4.14 -1.19
C GLU A 143 17.32 5.25 -2.15
N ASN A 144 16.74 6.45 -2.04
CA ASN A 144 17.11 7.61 -2.87
C ASN A 144 18.48 8.21 -2.55
N GLU A 145 19.14 7.85 -1.43
CA GLU A 145 20.43 8.44 -1.05
C GLU A 145 21.66 7.75 -1.67
N VAL A 146 21.53 6.50 -2.14
CA VAL A 146 22.68 5.67 -2.58
C VAL A 146 22.81 5.55 -4.10
N ASN A 147 21.73 5.68 -4.86
CA ASN A 147 21.76 5.57 -6.33
C ASN A 147 21.18 6.82 -7.00
N ASN A 148 22.07 7.65 -7.48
CA ASN A 148 21.83 9.02 -7.96
C ASN A 148 20.85 9.21 -9.14
N ASN A 149 20.05 8.24 -9.63
CA ASN A 149 19.22 8.50 -10.82
C ASN A 149 17.91 7.72 -11.03
N GLU A 150 17.51 6.74 -10.21
CA GLU A 150 16.38 5.89 -10.65
C GLU A 150 15.09 5.90 -9.79
N ASN A 151 15.06 6.46 -8.57
CA ASN A 151 13.90 6.27 -7.69
C ASN A 151 13.30 7.54 -7.07
N LYS A 152 13.47 8.72 -7.68
CA LYS A 152 12.89 9.98 -7.14
C LYS A 152 11.35 9.99 -7.05
N ASP A 153 10.70 9.03 -7.69
CA ASP A 153 9.26 9.01 -7.91
C ASP A 153 8.54 7.92 -7.12
N GLU A 154 9.25 7.23 -6.20
CA GLU A 154 8.66 6.21 -5.36
C GLU A 154 8.26 6.78 -4.00
N ILE A 155 7.02 6.51 -3.60
CA ILE A 155 6.50 6.81 -2.27
C ILE A 155 6.11 5.54 -1.54
N ILE A 156 6.16 5.58 -0.22
CA ILE A 156 5.68 4.52 0.65
C ILE A 156 4.41 5.01 1.35
N ILE A 157 3.33 4.27 1.16
CA ILE A 157 2.05 4.48 1.87
C ILE A 157 2.02 3.48 3.02
N GLU A 158 2.07 3.95 4.25
CA GLU A 158 2.02 3.10 5.45
C GLU A 158 0.66 3.22 6.14
N THR A 159 0.07 2.07 6.50
CA THR A 159 -1.12 2.01 7.38
C THR A 159 -0.88 1.05 8.54
N ILE A 160 -1.52 1.34 9.69
CA ILE A 160 -1.41 0.58 10.93
C ILE A 160 -2.78 0.05 11.29
N LEU A 161 -2.91 -1.25 11.41
CA LEU A 161 -4.16 -1.93 11.76
C LEU A 161 -4.30 -2.03 13.30
N GLU A 162 -4.67 -0.94 13.96
CA GLU A 162 -4.70 -0.86 15.42
C GLU A 162 -5.63 -1.89 16.06
N ASN A 163 -6.80 -2.09 15.49
CA ASN A 163 -7.84 -2.98 16.00
C ASN A 163 -7.74 -4.42 15.51
N ASN A 164 -6.71 -4.76 14.74
CA ASN A 164 -6.53 -6.12 14.23
C ASN A 164 -6.03 -7.04 15.34
N LYS A 165 -6.79 -8.10 15.63
CA LYS A 165 -6.42 -9.15 16.60
C LYS A 165 -5.31 -10.06 16.11
N ASN A 166 -5.05 -10.07 14.79
CA ASN A 166 -3.99 -10.85 14.19
C ASN A 166 -2.66 -10.12 14.31
N THR A 167 -1.80 -10.58 15.21
CA THR A 167 -0.48 -9.98 15.48
C THR A 167 0.49 -10.08 14.31
N TYR A 168 0.26 -10.99 13.35
CA TYR A 168 1.09 -11.14 12.14
C TYR A 168 0.79 -10.10 11.06
N ILE A 169 -0.32 -9.37 11.19
CA ILE A 169 -0.75 -8.35 10.22
C ILE A 169 -1.03 -7.07 10.99
N LYS A 170 0.02 -6.32 11.32
CA LYS A 170 -0.10 -5.09 12.11
C LYS A 170 0.22 -3.85 11.28
N TYR A 171 1.24 -3.91 10.46
CA TYR A 171 1.69 -2.81 9.61
C TYR A 171 1.67 -3.25 8.15
N LYS A 172 1.24 -2.36 7.28
CA LYS A 172 1.30 -2.55 5.84
C LYS A 172 1.98 -1.35 5.19
N GLU A 173 2.94 -1.61 4.31
CA GLU A 173 3.69 -0.60 3.56
C GLU A 173 3.58 -0.90 2.08
N LEU A 174 2.96 -0.01 1.32
CA LEU A 174 2.84 -0.11 -0.13
C LEU A 174 3.80 0.88 -0.80
N TYR A 175 4.68 0.35 -1.61
CA TYR A 175 5.60 1.08 -2.46
C TYR A 175 4.94 1.34 -3.80
N VAL A 176 4.86 2.60 -4.20
CA VAL A 176 4.14 3.03 -5.40
C VAL A 176 5.01 3.97 -6.22
N ASP A 177 5.10 3.71 -7.51
CA ASP A 177 5.57 4.69 -8.49
C ASP A 177 4.46 5.74 -8.67
N ILE A 178 4.70 6.96 -8.14
CA ILE A 178 3.68 8.00 -8.11
C ILE A 178 3.40 8.59 -9.50
N ASN A 179 4.41 8.62 -10.39
CA ASN A 179 4.26 9.16 -11.73
C ASN A 179 3.44 8.25 -12.62
N ASN A 180 3.71 6.95 -12.54
CA ASN A 180 2.99 5.94 -13.32
C ASN A 180 1.75 5.42 -12.59
N ARG A 181 1.58 5.75 -11.29
CA ARG A 181 0.49 5.28 -10.41
C ARG A 181 0.45 3.75 -10.30
N ILE A 182 1.61 3.11 -10.34
CA ILE A 182 1.74 1.65 -10.36
C ILE A 182 2.28 1.17 -9.00
N PRO A 183 1.59 0.24 -8.33
CA PRO A 183 2.10 -0.43 -7.15
C PRO A 183 3.27 -1.34 -7.55
N LYS A 184 4.36 -1.29 -6.78
CA LYS A 184 5.54 -2.12 -6.99
C LYS A 184 5.64 -3.25 -5.98
N LYS A 185 5.40 -2.93 -4.70
CA LYS A 185 5.63 -3.87 -3.62
C LYS A 185 4.72 -3.56 -2.43
N LEU A 186 4.13 -4.60 -1.82
CA LEU A 186 3.42 -4.50 -0.54
C LEU A 186 4.16 -5.34 0.50
N ILE A 187 4.52 -4.73 1.62
CA ILE A 187 5.13 -5.40 2.77
C ILE A 187 4.11 -5.44 3.89
N ILE A 188 3.93 -6.62 4.48
CA ILE A 188 3.10 -6.85 5.66
C ILE A 188 4.02 -7.24 6.80
N LYS A 189 3.91 -6.53 7.93
CA LYS A 189 4.75 -6.73 9.11
C LYS A 189 3.89 -7.10 10.33
N ASP A 190 4.50 -7.85 11.22
CA ASP A 190 3.91 -8.19 12.51
C ASP A 190 3.98 -7.02 13.52
N ASP A 191 3.50 -7.25 14.74
CA ASP A 191 3.51 -6.28 15.84
C ASP A 191 4.92 -5.88 16.30
N LYS A 192 5.95 -6.64 15.92
CA LYS A 192 7.37 -6.38 16.20
C LYS A 192 8.11 -5.78 15.00
N GLN A 193 7.39 -5.31 13.99
CA GLN A 193 7.97 -4.77 12.74
C GLN A 193 8.72 -5.80 11.89
N LYS A 194 8.61 -7.11 12.19
CA LYS A 194 9.22 -8.16 11.39
C LYS A 194 8.38 -8.39 10.14
N ILE A 195 9.03 -8.51 8.99
CA ILE A 195 8.35 -8.82 7.73
C ILE A 195 7.76 -10.23 7.81
N TYR A 196 6.45 -10.33 7.63
CA TYR A 196 5.70 -11.57 7.56
C TYR A 196 5.39 -11.96 6.11
N THR A 197 5.06 -10.98 5.26
CA THR A 197 4.78 -11.22 3.85
C THR A 197 5.33 -10.07 3.01
N SER A 198 5.88 -10.41 1.85
CA SER A 198 6.26 -9.45 0.80
C SER A 198 5.57 -9.84 -0.49
N ILE A 199 4.95 -8.89 -1.17
CA ILE A 199 4.24 -9.08 -2.44
C ILE A 199 4.88 -8.13 -3.45
N ILE A 200 5.40 -8.67 -4.54
CA ILE A 200 5.93 -7.90 -5.66
C ILE A 200 4.90 -7.96 -6.77
N TYR A 201 4.51 -6.80 -7.29
CA TYR A 201 3.54 -6.65 -8.36
C TYR A 201 4.24 -6.55 -9.71
N ASN A 202 3.87 -7.41 -10.65
CA ASN A 202 4.35 -7.42 -12.01
C ASN A 202 3.15 -7.28 -12.96
N ASN A 203 3.38 -6.74 -14.17
CA ASN A 203 2.35 -6.65 -15.23
C ASN A 203 1.01 -6.05 -14.76
N VAL A 204 1.07 -5.03 -13.91
CA VAL A 204 -0.13 -4.42 -13.33
C VAL A 204 -0.93 -3.68 -14.39
N LYS A 205 -2.23 -3.96 -14.47
CA LYS A 205 -3.21 -3.28 -15.31
C LYS A 205 -4.33 -2.76 -14.42
N ILE A 206 -4.38 -1.47 -14.24
CA ILE A 206 -5.47 -0.77 -13.53
C ILE A 206 -6.50 -0.36 -14.59
N LYS A 207 -7.79 -0.56 -14.28
CA LYS A 207 -8.89 -0.32 -15.23
C LYS A 207 -9.82 0.79 -14.73
#